data_4b0524a70772c750033b86e892ee45c1
#
_entry.id   4b0524a70772c750033b86e892ee45c1
#
_cell.length_a   1.000
_cell.length_b   1.000
_cell.length_c   1.000
_cell.angle_alpha   90.00
_cell.angle_beta   90.00
_cell.angle_gamma   90.00
#
_symmetry.space_group_name_H-M   'P 1'
#
loop_
_entity.id
_entity.type
_entity.pdbx_description
1 polymer ?
#
loop_
_entity_poly.entity_id
_entity_poly.type
_entity_poly.pdbx_seq_one_letter_code
_entity_poly.pdbx_strand_id
1 'polypeptide(L)'
;MIAVRKIATIFCAAMLPAIACAQTADTAWQKANALYSEGKFAEASEAYLQLEESGVVSATLLYNAGNSFYRQGEIAKAILYYERALKLAPDDEDVLYNLELSNLQIVDKIEPLEQFFLVKWIQSFCDVFGVDTWGGMGAVLFAVALALTLAVVFGRTPARKKVAFAFALASFSLSLVATYVAVREKQRLSSHTEAIVYAPVTSVKASPDTGGVDLFVLHEGTKVVVLEAIGSWKKVKTADGNQGWLPANTIEAI
;
A
#
# COMPACT_ATOMS: atom_id res chain seq x y z
N MET A 1 -45.75 -0.21 21.13
CA MET A 1 -44.74 -0.48 22.16
C MET A 1 -44.03 -1.82 22.00
N ILE A 2 -44.69 -2.90 21.65
CA ILE A 2 -44.11 -4.28 21.54
C ILE A 2 -43.10 -4.39 20.37
N ALA A 3 -43.35 -3.74 19.23
CA ALA A 3 -42.48 -3.79 18.06
C ALA A 3 -41.12 -3.05 18.28
N VAL A 4 -41.12 -1.92 18.96
CA VAL A 4 -39.91 -1.14 19.27
C VAL A 4 -39.01 -1.91 20.26
N ARG A 5 -39.60 -2.62 21.23
CA ARG A 5 -38.85 -3.48 22.16
C ARG A 5 -38.18 -4.66 21.44
N LYS A 6 -38.86 -5.29 20.48
CA LYS A 6 -38.26 -6.40 19.69
C LYS A 6 -37.14 -5.94 18.80
N ILE A 7 -37.23 -4.75 18.17
CA ILE A 7 -36.16 -4.16 17.34
C ILE A 7 -34.96 -3.82 18.21
N ALA A 8 -35.15 -3.21 19.38
CA ALA A 8 -34.08 -2.91 20.32
C ALA A 8 -33.36 -4.17 20.82
N THR A 9 -34.10 -5.26 21.09
CA THR A 9 -33.50 -6.53 21.54
C THR A 9 -32.67 -7.19 20.43
N ILE A 10 -33.14 -7.14 19.18
CA ILE A 10 -32.40 -7.68 18.02
C ILE A 10 -31.14 -6.86 17.75
N PHE A 11 -31.20 -5.52 17.89
CA PHE A 11 -30.04 -4.65 17.73
C PHE A 11 -28.99 -4.85 18.83
N CYS A 12 -29.41 -5.01 20.09
CA CYS A 12 -28.50 -5.38 21.19
C CYS A 12 -27.89 -6.78 21.01
N ALA A 13 -28.65 -7.76 20.57
CA ALA A 13 -28.15 -9.11 20.35
C ALA A 13 -27.16 -9.21 19.18
N ALA A 14 -27.30 -8.36 18.16
CA ALA A 14 -26.35 -8.27 17.04
C ALA A 14 -25.05 -7.52 17.39
N MET A 15 -25.06 -6.65 18.41
CA MET A 15 -23.87 -5.93 18.86
C MET A 15 -22.98 -6.73 19.83
N LEU A 16 -23.51 -7.71 20.54
CA LEU A 16 -22.76 -8.51 21.52
C LEU A 16 -21.57 -9.27 20.91
N PRO A 17 -21.66 -9.94 19.76
CA PRO A 17 -20.51 -10.62 19.16
C PRO A 17 -19.42 -9.65 18.66
N ALA A 18 -19.79 -8.45 18.21
CA ALA A 18 -18.83 -7.45 17.77
C ALA A 18 -17.99 -6.89 18.94
N ILE A 19 -18.61 -6.69 20.11
CA ILE A 19 -17.93 -6.24 21.33
C ILE A 19 -17.01 -7.33 21.87
N ALA A 20 -17.43 -8.60 21.84
CA ALA A 20 -16.60 -9.72 22.28
C ALA A 20 -15.36 -9.89 21.36
N CYS A 21 -15.52 -9.73 20.05
CA CYS A 21 -14.41 -9.82 19.09
C CYS A 21 -13.40 -8.67 19.28
N ALA A 22 -13.87 -7.46 19.55
CA ALA A 22 -13.00 -6.31 19.81
C ALA A 22 -12.19 -6.47 21.12
N GLN A 23 -12.79 -7.01 22.17
CA GLN A 23 -12.09 -7.28 23.42
C GLN A 23 -11.03 -8.38 23.30
N THR A 24 -11.29 -9.42 22.50
CA THR A 24 -10.30 -10.49 22.26
C THR A 24 -9.13 -9.98 21.43
N ALA A 25 -9.35 -9.10 20.44
CA ALA A 25 -8.29 -8.48 19.66
C ALA A 25 -7.39 -7.57 20.51
N ASP A 26 -7.98 -6.77 21.42
CA ASP A 26 -7.22 -5.88 22.31
C ASP A 26 -6.33 -6.66 23.28
N THR A 27 -6.86 -7.74 23.88
CA THR A 27 -6.06 -8.61 24.76
C THR A 27 -4.95 -9.34 24.03
N ALA A 28 -5.17 -9.79 22.79
CA ALA A 28 -4.15 -10.41 21.96
C ALA A 28 -3.06 -9.41 21.56
N TRP A 29 -3.44 -8.17 21.24
CA TRP A 29 -2.53 -7.06 20.98
C TRP A 29 -1.62 -6.75 22.18
N GLN A 30 -2.21 -6.61 23.37
CA GLN A 30 -1.44 -6.37 24.60
C GLN A 30 -0.48 -7.53 24.90
N LYS A 31 -0.90 -8.77 24.67
CA LYS A 31 -0.05 -9.95 24.82
C LYS A 31 1.15 -9.91 23.86
N ALA A 32 0.92 -9.60 22.58
CA ALA A 32 1.99 -9.49 21.59
C ALA A 32 3.03 -8.42 21.98
N ASN A 33 2.56 -7.24 22.42
CA ASN A 33 3.42 -6.18 22.91
C ASN A 33 4.20 -6.57 24.18
N ALA A 34 3.59 -7.31 25.10
CA ALA A 34 4.26 -7.80 26.29
C ALA A 34 5.37 -8.79 25.93
N LEU A 35 5.11 -9.74 25.03
CA LEU A 35 6.13 -10.69 24.54
C LEU A 35 7.31 -9.98 23.90
N TYR A 36 7.03 -8.94 23.08
CA TYR A 36 8.08 -8.11 22.49
C TYR A 36 8.93 -7.41 23.58
N SER A 37 8.28 -6.82 24.57
CA SER A 37 8.94 -6.11 25.68
C SER A 37 9.78 -7.06 26.57
N GLU A 38 9.36 -8.33 26.69
CA GLU A 38 10.10 -9.38 27.38
C GLU A 38 11.28 -9.95 26.56
N GLY A 39 11.48 -9.49 25.33
CA GLY A 39 12.52 -9.97 24.42
C GLY A 39 12.19 -11.32 23.75
N LYS A 40 10.96 -11.81 23.86
CA LYS A 40 10.45 -13.03 23.23
C LYS A 40 10.00 -12.76 21.80
N PHE A 41 10.94 -12.35 20.94
CA PHE A 41 10.64 -11.82 19.63
C PHE A 41 9.97 -12.84 18.68
N ALA A 42 10.32 -14.12 18.78
CA ALA A 42 9.68 -15.17 17.98
C ALA A 42 8.19 -15.36 18.36
N GLU A 43 7.90 -15.45 19.66
CA GLU A 43 6.52 -15.55 20.15
C GLU A 43 5.72 -14.26 19.86
N ALA A 44 6.38 -13.09 19.92
CA ALA A 44 5.75 -11.81 19.58
C ALA A 44 5.37 -11.74 18.10
N SER A 45 6.26 -12.12 17.18
CA SER A 45 5.96 -12.14 15.74
C SER A 45 4.81 -13.09 15.44
N GLU A 46 4.79 -14.30 15.99
CA GLU A 46 3.67 -15.23 15.82
C GLU A 46 2.35 -14.65 16.33
N ALA A 47 2.36 -13.95 17.47
CA ALA A 47 1.16 -13.33 18.04
C ALA A 47 0.65 -12.17 17.14
N TYR A 48 1.54 -11.37 16.53
CA TYR A 48 1.15 -10.34 15.56
C TYR A 48 0.59 -10.97 14.28
N LEU A 49 1.18 -12.07 13.77
CA LEU A 49 0.66 -12.79 12.61
C LEU A 49 -0.74 -13.34 12.86
N GLN A 50 -1.00 -13.92 14.03
CA GLN A 50 -2.33 -14.40 14.41
C GLN A 50 -3.36 -13.27 14.43
N LEU A 51 -2.99 -12.07 14.86
CA LEU A 51 -3.85 -10.89 14.79
C LEU A 51 -4.15 -10.51 13.33
N GLU A 52 -3.14 -10.49 12.46
CA GLU A 52 -3.30 -10.23 11.02
C GLU A 52 -4.26 -11.26 10.38
N GLU A 53 -4.05 -12.55 10.63
CA GLU A 53 -4.92 -13.64 10.15
C GLU A 53 -6.35 -13.53 10.66
N SER A 54 -6.57 -12.98 11.85
CA SER A 54 -7.90 -12.71 12.39
C SER A 54 -8.61 -11.51 11.74
N GLY A 55 -7.93 -10.84 10.79
CA GLY A 55 -8.44 -9.68 10.06
C GLY A 55 -8.13 -8.34 10.72
N VAL A 56 -7.33 -8.31 11.79
CA VAL A 56 -6.84 -7.05 12.38
C VAL A 56 -5.62 -6.58 11.62
N VAL A 57 -5.79 -5.60 10.74
CA VAL A 57 -4.70 -5.03 9.93
C VAL A 57 -4.55 -3.55 10.25
N SER A 58 -3.35 -3.15 10.65
CA SER A 58 -2.98 -1.73 10.85
C SER A 58 -1.49 -1.52 10.58
N ALA A 59 -1.10 -0.30 10.22
CA ALA A 59 0.30 0.04 10.02
C ALA A 59 1.15 -0.29 11.26
N THR A 60 0.65 0.03 12.45
CA THR A 60 1.34 -0.25 13.72
C THR A 60 1.52 -1.74 13.99
N LEU A 61 0.52 -2.58 13.63
CA LEU A 61 0.63 -4.03 13.77
C LEU A 61 1.74 -4.58 12.88
N LEU A 62 1.72 -4.19 11.60
CA LEU A 62 2.72 -4.63 10.62
C LEU A 62 4.13 -4.13 10.99
N TYR A 63 4.23 -2.89 11.45
CA TYR A 63 5.48 -2.33 11.97
C TYR A 63 6.05 -3.13 13.14
N ASN A 64 5.22 -3.46 14.14
CA ASN A 64 5.65 -4.24 15.30
C ASN A 64 6.02 -5.69 14.93
N ALA A 65 5.31 -6.29 13.98
CA ALA A 65 5.71 -7.58 13.40
C ALA A 65 7.08 -7.47 12.71
N GLY A 66 7.28 -6.44 11.89
CA GLY A 66 8.58 -6.14 11.26
C GLY A 66 9.71 -5.99 12.28
N ASN A 67 9.47 -5.21 13.35
CA ASN A 67 10.42 -5.06 14.45
C ASN A 67 10.76 -6.40 15.12
N SER A 68 9.76 -7.26 15.31
CA SER A 68 9.96 -8.58 15.90
C SER A 68 10.84 -9.47 15.01
N PHE A 69 10.62 -9.47 13.70
CA PHE A 69 11.45 -10.19 12.73
C PHE A 69 12.87 -9.62 12.65
N TYR A 70 13.00 -8.30 12.65
CA TYR A 70 14.31 -7.64 12.66
C TYR A 70 15.16 -8.08 13.88
N ARG A 71 14.54 -8.12 15.06
CA ARG A 71 15.21 -8.56 16.31
C ARG A 71 15.57 -10.05 16.32
N GLN A 72 14.94 -10.86 15.48
CA GLN A 72 15.28 -12.27 15.26
C GLN A 72 16.39 -12.45 14.21
N GLY A 73 16.78 -11.41 13.48
CA GLY A 73 17.69 -11.48 12.33
C GLY A 73 17.02 -11.92 11.03
N GLU A 74 15.70 -12.04 11.00
CA GLU A 74 14.90 -12.41 9.84
C GLU A 74 14.66 -11.19 8.94
N ILE A 75 15.74 -10.69 8.31
CA ILE A 75 15.75 -9.39 7.64
C ILE A 75 14.77 -9.30 6.47
N ALA A 76 14.65 -10.36 5.66
CA ALA A 76 13.69 -10.39 4.54
C ALA A 76 12.24 -10.25 5.02
N LYS A 77 11.88 -10.88 6.14
CA LYS A 77 10.55 -10.73 6.75
C LYS A 77 10.35 -9.34 7.33
N ALA A 78 11.35 -8.79 8.00
CA ALA A 78 11.28 -7.44 8.52
C ALA A 78 11.01 -6.43 7.39
N ILE A 79 11.75 -6.50 6.28
CA ILE A 79 11.55 -5.66 5.10
C ILE A 79 10.12 -5.82 4.55
N LEU A 80 9.63 -7.06 4.38
CA LEU A 80 8.27 -7.33 3.91
C LEU A 80 7.22 -6.62 4.77
N TYR A 81 7.32 -6.76 6.09
CA TYR A 81 6.35 -6.18 7.02
C TYR A 81 6.45 -4.66 7.13
N TYR A 82 7.65 -4.08 7.04
CA TYR A 82 7.80 -2.62 6.93
C TYR A 82 7.23 -2.06 5.62
N GLU A 83 7.45 -2.72 4.51
CA GLU A 83 6.87 -2.32 3.22
C GLU A 83 5.32 -2.41 3.25
N ARG A 84 4.76 -3.46 3.86
CA ARG A 84 3.31 -3.57 4.09
C ARG A 84 2.78 -2.46 5.01
N ALA A 85 3.54 -2.09 6.05
CA ALA A 85 3.18 -0.98 6.92
C ALA A 85 3.15 0.35 6.17
N LEU A 86 4.15 0.62 5.32
CA LEU A 86 4.22 1.82 4.48
C LEU A 86 3.10 1.91 3.44
N LYS A 87 2.53 0.79 2.97
CA LYS A 87 1.32 0.84 2.13
C LYS A 87 0.11 1.44 2.86
N LEU A 88 0.05 1.28 4.19
CA LEU A 88 -1.03 1.82 5.03
C LEU A 88 -0.70 3.21 5.58
N ALA A 89 0.58 3.50 5.84
CA ALA A 89 1.07 4.76 6.37
C ALA A 89 2.37 5.17 5.64
N PRO A 90 2.28 5.76 4.44
CA PRO A 90 3.44 6.02 3.58
C PRO A 90 4.49 6.98 4.17
N ASP A 91 4.05 7.88 5.05
CA ASP A 91 4.88 8.95 5.63
C ASP A 91 5.34 8.65 7.07
N ASP A 92 5.22 7.39 7.53
CA ASP A 92 5.65 6.99 8.88
C ASP A 92 7.18 6.95 8.95
N GLU A 93 7.77 7.93 9.63
CA GLU A 93 9.22 8.12 9.72
C GLU A 93 9.92 6.95 10.44
N ASP A 94 9.28 6.35 11.45
CA ASP A 94 9.83 5.22 12.20
C ASP A 94 9.93 3.97 11.33
N VAL A 95 8.89 3.73 10.50
CA VAL A 95 8.87 2.60 9.56
C VAL A 95 9.92 2.81 8.47
N LEU A 96 10.00 4.02 7.90
CA LEU A 96 11.00 4.38 6.88
C LEU A 96 12.43 4.18 7.40
N TYR A 97 12.71 4.65 8.61
CA TYR A 97 14.03 4.49 9.24
C TYR A 97 14.40 3.01 9.43
N ASN A 98 13.48 2.19 9.97
CA ASN A 98 13.74 0.78 10.22
C ASN A 98 13.85 -0.04 8.93
N LEU A 99 13.09 0.34 7.88
CA LEU A 99 13.22 -0.24 6.55
C LEU A 99 14.60 0.08 5.95
N GLU A 100 15.06 1.33 6.02
CA GLU A 100 16.39 1.73 5.57
C GLU A 100 17.48 0.94 6.30
N LEU A 101 17.39 0.84 7.62
CA LEU A 101 18.32 0.07 8.44
C LEU A 101 18.34 -1.41 8.06
N SER A 102 17.19 -2.00 7.73
CA SER A 102 17.09 -3.38 7.25
C SER A 102 17.71 -3.54 5.86
N ASN A 103 17.48 -2.58 4.95
CA ASN A 103 18.06 -2.57 3.61
C ASN A 103 19.60 -2.44 3.61
N LEU A 104 20.19 -1.91 4.67
CA LEU A 104 21.65 -1.92 4.83
C LEU A 104 22.22 -3.34 5.06
N GLN A 105 21.40 -4.30 5.51
CA GLN A 105 21.84 -5.66 5.85
C GLN A 105 21.69 -6.66 4.71
N ILE A 106 20.89 -6.37 3.66
CA ILE A 106 20.74 -7.27 2.52
C ILE A 106 22.01 -7.30 1.64
N VAL A 107 22.19 -8.40 0.94
CA VAL A 107 23.35 -8.63 0.05
C VAL A 107 23.28 -7.77 -1.20
N ASP A 108 22.10 -7.72 -1.83
CA ASP A 108 21.91 -7.06 -3.12
C ASP A 108 21.77 -5.55 -2.94
N LYS A 109 22.81 -4.81 -3.32
CA LYS A 109 22.81 -3.34 -3.33
C LYS A 109 22.43 -2.85 -4.73
N ILE A 110 21.13 -2.91 -5.02
CA ILE A 110 20.61 -2.53 -6.34
C ILE A 110 20.24 -1.04 -6.31
N GLU A 111 21.00 -0.23 -7.04
CA GLU A 111 20.71 1.19 -7.19
C GLU A 111 19.55 1.39 -8.19
N PRO A 112 18.48 2.11 -7.80
CA PRO A 112 17.40 2.41 -8.72
C PRO A 112 17.89 3.24 -9.91
N LEU A 113 17.34 2.94 -11.10
CA LEU A 113 17.57 3.77 -12.28
C LEU A 113 17.23 5.22 -11.97
N GLU A 114 18.15 6.12 -12.33
CA GLU A 114 17.89 7.56 -12.24
C GLU A 114 16.68 7.93 -13.09
N GLN A 115 15.63 8.39 -12.43
CA GLN A 115 14.44 8.89 -13.11
C GLN A 115 14.67 10.33 -13.56
N PHE A 116 14.19 10.66 -14.77
CA PHE A 116 14.23 12.03 -15.27
C PHE A 116 13.56 12.98 -14.26
N PHE A 117 14.23 14.10 -13.97
CA PHE A 117 13.84 15.02 -12.89
C PHE A 117 12.37 15.48 -12.94
N LEU A 118 11.80 15.66 -14.16
CA LEU A 118 10.39 16.03 -14.33
C LEU A 118 9.45 14.93 -13.83
N VAL A 119 9.83 13.65 -14.02
CA VAL A 119 9.02 12.51 -13.55
C VAL A 119 9.01 12.49 -12.02
N LYS A 120 10.17 12.67 -11.39
CA LYS A 120 10.29 12.77 -9.93
C LYS A 120 9.47 13.94 -9.39
N TRP A 121 9.54 15.11 -10.04
CA TRP A 121 8.79 16.29 -9.63
C TRP A 121 7.28 16.10 -9.73
N ILE A 122 6.79 15.51 -10.83
CA ILE A 122 5.38 15.17 -10.99
C ILE A 122 4.92 14.15 -9.94
N GLN A 123 5.73 13.13 -9.68
CA GLN A 123 5.42 12.13 -8.64
C GLN A 123 5.33 12.79 -7.27
N SER A 124 6.36 13.57 -6.88
CA SER A 124 6.34 14.31 -5.61
C SER A 124 5.13 15.21 -5.47
N PHE A 125 4.68 15.87 -6.56
CA PHE A 125 3.47 16.67 -6.55
C PHE A 125 2.20 15.82 -6.35
N CYS A 126 2.13 14.64 -6.98
CA CYS A 126 1.00 13.72 -6.80
C CYS A 126 0.97 13.13 -5.38
N ASP A 127 2.13 12.89 -4.78
CA ASP A 127 2.29 12.31 -3.45
C ASP A 127 1.99 13.32 -2.31
N VAL A 128 1.93 14.65 -2.60
CA VAL A 128 1.61 15.69 -1.58
C VAL A 128 0.27 15.44 -0.88
N PHE A 129 -0.71 14.89 -1.60
CA PHE A 129 -2.04 14.64 -1.05
C PHE A 129 -2.41 13.17 -1.22
N GLY A 130 -3.03 12.59 -0.20
CA GLY A 130 -3.56 11.23 -0.26
C GLY A 130 -4.71 11.08 -1.27
N VAL A 131 -5.03 9.83 -1.62
CA VAL A 131 -6.08 9.45 -2.59
C VAL A 131 -7.40 10.14 -2.32
N ASP A 132 -7.83 10.16 -1.04
CA ASP A 132 -9.11 10.74 -0.63
C ASP A 132 -9.14 12.26 -0.83
N THR A 133 -8.03 12.94 -0.59
CA THR A 133 -7.91 14.39 -0.80
C THR A 133 -7.99 14.73 -2.29
N TRP A 134 -7.27 14.01 -3.16
CA TRP A 134 -7.36 14.18 -4.60
C TRP A 134 -8.77 13.91 -5.13
N GLY A 135 -9.41 12.83 -4.64
CA GLY A 135 -10.80 12.49 -4.98
C GLY A 135 -11.79 13.58 -4.54
N GLY A 136 -11.64 14.07 -3.31
CA GLY A 136 -12.44 15.17 -2.77
C GLY A 136 -12.28 16.48 -3.56
N MET A 137 -11.04 16.87 -3.88
CA MET A 137 -10.78 18.04 -4.74
C MET A 137 -11.43 17.89 -6.12
N GLY A 138 -11.31 16.71 -6.74
CA GLY A 138 -11.96 16.41 -8.01
C GLY A 138 -13.47 16.61 -7.95
N ALA A 139 -14.13 16.10 -6.92
CA ALA A 139 -15.58 16.24 -6.72
C ALA A 139 -16.01 17.71 -6.51
N VAL A 140 -15.28 18.45 -5.69
CA VAL A 140 -15.55 19.89 -5.45
C VAL A 140 -15.39 20.70 -6.73
N LEU A 141 -14.28 20.49 -7.47
CA LEU A 141 -14.04 21.18 -8.74
C LEU A 141 -15.13 20.85 -9.78
N PHE A 142 -15.60 19.61 -9.82
CA PHE A 142 -16.72 19.21 -10.68
C PHE A 142 -18.02 19.93 -10.32
N ALA A 143 -18.35 20.01 -9.03
CA ALA A 143 -19.52 20.73 -8.56
C ALA A 143 -19.45 22.24 -8.90
N VAL A 144 -18.26 22.85 -8.77
CA VAL A 144 -18.03 24.25 -9.18
C VAL A 144 -18.22 24.41 -10.69
N ALA A 145 -17.68 23.50 -11.50
CA ALA A 145 -17.86 23.53 -12.96
C ALA A 145 -19.35 23.46 -13.34
N LEU A 146 -20.11 22.60 -12.66
CA LEU A 146 -21.54 22.47 -12.87
C LEU A 146 -22.31 23.77 -12.51
N ALA A 147 -22.00 24.37 -11.35
CA ALA A 147 -22.58 25.63 -10.91
C ALA A 147 -22.26 26.77 -11.89
N LEU A 148 -21.04 26.86 -12.39
CA LEU A 148 -20.62 27.84 -13.40
C LEU A 148 -21.31 27.59 -14.74
N THR A 149 -21.55 26.36 -15.15
CA THR A 149 -22.31 26.02 -16.34
C THR A 149 -23.76 26.48 -16.22
N LEU A 150 -24.39 26.32 -15.06
CA LEU A 150 -25.71 26.90 -14.79
C LEU A 150 -25.71 28.43 -14.88
N ALA A 151 -24.65 29.09 -14.38
CA ALA A 151 -24.48 30.55 -14.51
C ALA A 151 -24.31 30.98 -15.98
N VAL A 152 -23.70 30.16 -16.85
CA VAL A 152 -23.69 30.42 -18.30
C VAL A 152 -25.07 30.34 -18.90
N VAL A 153 -25.87 29.33 -18.54
CA VAL A 153 -27.24 29.14 -19.07
C VAL A 153 -28.15 30.28 -18.63
N PHE A 154 -28.19 30.59 -17.34
CA PHE A 154 -29.13 31.58 -16.76
C PHE A 154 -28.60 33.01 -16.72
N GLY A 155 -27.33 33.24 -17.10
CA GLY A 155 -26.70 34.56 -17.08
C GLY A 155 -27.40 35.55 -18.04
N ARG A 156 -27.49 36.81 -17.63
CA ARG A 156 -28.18 37.88 -18.41
C ARG A 156 -27.27 38.66 -19.36
N THR A 157 -25.96 38.73 -19.06
CA THR A 157 -25.02 39.53 -19.84
C THR A 157 -24.02 38.68 -20.59
N PRO A 158 -23.72 38.98 -21.88
CA PRO A 158 -22.74 38.17 -22.66
C PRO A 158 -21.35 38.12 -22.05
N ALA A 159 -20.87 39.21 -21.42
CA ALA A 159 -19.55 39.24 -20.78
C ALA A 159 -19.46 38.27 -19.61
N ARG A 160 -20.46 38.23 -18.72
CA ARG A 160 -20.52 37.29 -17.60
C ARG A 160 -20.60 35.84 -18.06
N LYS A 161 -21.34 35.55 -19.14
CA LYS A 161 -21.39 34.21 -19.73
C LYS A 161 -20.04 33.75 -20.24
N LYS A 162 -19.27 34.61 -20.93
CA LYS A 162 -17.93 34.26 -21.41
C LYS A 162 -16.96 33.95 -20.27
N VAL A 163 -16.95 34.77 -19.22
CA VAL A 163 -16.11 34.55 -18.03
C VAL A 163 -16.53 33.29 -17.31
N ALA A 164 -17.84 33.09 -17.04
CA ALA A 164 -18.32 31.87 -16.39
C ALA A 164 -17.98 30.61 -17.19
N PHE A 165 -18.06 30.66 -18.53
CA PHE A 165 -17.71 29.55 -19.40
C PHE A 165 -16.22 29.22 -19.31
N ALA A 166 -15.34 30.23 -19.34
CA ALA A 166 -13.88 29.99 -19.21
C ALA A 166 -13.54 29.34 -17.87
N PHE A 167 -14.12 29.82 -16.75
CA PHE A 167 -13.90 29.22 -15.43
C PHE A 167 -14.56 27.85 -15.31
N ALA A 168 -15.72 27.60 -15.93
CA ALA A 168 -16.33 26.28 -15.95
C ALA A 168 -15.43 25.26 -16.67
N LEU A 169 -14.89 25.65 -17.82
CA LEU A 169 -13.95 24.78 -18.56
C LEU A 169 -12.67 24.51 -17.79
N ALA A 170 -12.08 25.54 -17.19
CA ALA A 170 -10.86 25.38 -16.36
C ALA A 170 -11.12 24.47 -15.15
N SER A 171 -12.23 24.70 -14.41
CA SER A 171 -12.60 23.88 -13.25
C SER A 171 -12.89 22.43 -13.65
N PHE A 172 -13.56 22.21 -14.77
CA PHE A 172 -13.81 20.86 -15.29
C PHE A 172 -12.50 20.15 -15.67
N SER A 173 -11.60 20.83 -16.37
CA SER A 173 -10.30 20.26 -16.74
C SER A 173 -9.47 19.89 -15.51
N LEU A 174 -9.42 20.76 -14.48
CA LEU A 174 -8.75 20.48 -13.21
C LEU A 174 -9.41 19.32 -12.45
N SER A 175 -10.73 19.21 -12.48
CA SER A 175 -11.46 18.07 -11.91
C SER A 175 -11.04 16.74 -12.55
N LEU A 176 -10.91 16.71 -13.89
CA LEU A 176 -10.44 15.50 -14.58
C LEU A 176 -9.01 15.12 -14.18
N VAL A 177 -8.12 16.10 -14.07
CA VAL A 177 -6.74 15.85 -13.62
C VAL A 177 -6.72 15.31 -12.19
N ALA A 178 -7.43 15.95 -11.26
CA ALA A 178 -7.48 15.50 -9.86
C ALA A 178 -8.05 14.08 -9.74
N THR A 179 -9.14 13.79 -10.47
CA THR A 179 -9.73 12.45 -10.51
C THR A 179 -8.78 11.41 -11.10
N TYR A 180 -8.08 11.76 -12.18
CA TYR A 180 -7.06 10.86 -12.79
C TYR A 180 -5.94 10.53 -11.80
N VAL A 181 -5.42 11.54 -11.09
CA VAL A 181 -4.37 11.33 -10.06
C VAL A 181 -4.90 10.43 -8.95
N ALA A 182 -6.12 10.68 -8.44
CA ALA A 182 -6.73 9.85 -7.40
C ALA A 182 -6.88 8.38 -7.84
N VAL A 183 -7.35 8.13 -9.05
CA VAL A 183 -7.53 6.77 -9.60
C VAL A 183 -6.19 6.08 -9.77
N ARG A 184 -5.20 6.77 -10.34
CA ARG A 184 -3.84 6.25 -10.53
C ARG A 184 -3.19 5.87 -9.20
N GLU A 185 -3.30 6.75 -8.20
CA GLU A 185 -2.74 6.54 -6.89
C GLU A 185 -3.43 5.37 -6.17
N LYS A 186 -4.75 5.29 -6.25
CA LYS A 186 -5.51 4.15 -5.74
C LYS A 186 -5.07 2.82 -6.38
N GLN A 187 -4.85 2.81 -7.70
CA GLN A 187 -4.36 1.63 -8.40
C GLN A 187 -2.95 1.26 -7.94
N ARG A 188 -2.06 2.22 -7.74
CA ARG A 188 -0.70 2.01 -7.22
C ARG A 188 -0.73 1.33 -5.85
N LEU A 189 -1.53 1.85 -4.92
CA LEU A 189 -1.66 1.31 -3.56
C LEU A 189 -2.34 -0.07 -3.53
N SER A 190 -3.26 -0.34 -4.46
CA SER A 190 -3.98 -1.62 -4.51
C SER A 190 -3.30 -2.68 -5.37
N SER A 191 -2.24 -2.32 -6.09
CA SER A 191 -1.51 -3.28 -6.93
C SER A 191 -0.57 -4.12 -6.06
N HIS A 192 -0.81 -5.43 -6.01
CA HIS A 192 0.11 -6.42 -5.44
C HIS A 192 1.22 -6.79 -6.43
N THR A 193 1.80 -5.77 -7.07
CA THR A 193 2.85 -5.96 -8.07
C THR A 193 4.25 -5.96 -7.47
N GLU A 194 4.40 -5.53 -6.22
CA GLU A 194 5.68 -5.54 -5.51
C GLU A 194 5.79 -6.80 -4.65
N ALA A 195 6.99 -7.34 -4.56
CA ALA A 195 7.29 -8.53 -3.78
C ALA A 195 8.71 -8.46 -3.20
N ILE A 196 8.93 -9.19 -2.11
CA ILE A 196 10.25 -9.39 -1.51
C ILE A 196 10.73 -10.80 -1.83
N VAL A 197 12.00 -10.93 -2.20
CA VAL A 197 12.67 -12.22 -2.36
C VAL A 197 12.84 -12.84 -0.97
N TYR A 198 12.37 -14.06 -0.83
CA TYR A 198 12.34 -14.80 0.44
C TYR A 198 13.35 -15.94 0.48
N ALA A 199 13.68 -16.50 -0.69
CA ALA A 199 14.68 -17.52 -0.80
C ALA A 199 16.07 -16.93 -0.50
N PRO A 200 16.91 -17.62 0.27
CA PRO A 200 18.27 -17.13 0.57
C PRO A 200 19.06 -16.78 -0.69
N VAL A 201 18.89 -17.58 -1.74
CA VAL A 201 19.48 -17.35 -3.08
C VAL A 201 18.51 -17.89 -4.12
N THR A 202 18.24 -17.11 -5.17
CA THR A 202 17.43 -17.56 -6.30
C THR A 202 18.01 -17.08 -7.64
N SER A 203 18.10 -17.98 -8.62
CA SER A 203 18.51 -17.62 -9.97
C SER A 203 17.32 -17.04 -10.74
N VAL A 204 17.55 -15.90 -11.35
CA VAL A 204 16.61 -15.28 -12.29
C VAL A 204 16.96 -15.73 -13.70
N LYS A 205 15.99 -16.34 -14.40
CA LYS A 205 16.17 -17.01 -15.69
C LYS A 205 15.60 -16.21 -16.86
N ALA A 206 16.11 -16.50 -18.05
CA ALA A 206 15.64 -15.89 -19.29
C ALA A 206 14.22 -16.38 -19.69
N SER A 207 13.85 -17.61 -19.32
CA SER A 207 12.57 -18.25 -19.65
C SER A 207 11.94 -18.91 -18.41
N PRO A 208 10.59 -19.08 -18.38
CA PRO A 208 9.89 -19.68 -17.25
C PRO A 208 10.00 -21.22 -17.25
N ASP A 209 11.21 -21.73 -17.20
CA ASP A 209 11.51 -23.16 -17.14
C ASP A 209 12.78 -23.43 -16.30
N THR A 210 12.92 -24.66 -15.82
CA THR A 210 14.08 -25.06 -14.99
C THR A 210 15.38 -25.15 -15.77
N GLY A 211 15.34 -25.40 -17.08
CA GLY A 211 16.49 -25.47 -17.98
C GLY A 211 16.90 -24.13 -18.59
N GLY A 212 16.15 -23.05 -18.29
CA GLY A 212 16.42 -21.71 -18.80
C GLY A 212 17.81 -21.19 -18.37
N VAL A 213 18.38 -20.34 -19.22
CA VAL A 213 19.69 -19.69 -18.94
C VAL A 213 19.54 -18.75 -17.73
N ASP A 214 20.45 -18.87 -16.77
CA ASP A 214 20.54 -17.96 -15.64
C ASP A 214 21.06 -16.60 -16.11
N LEU A 215 20.32 -15.53 -15.82
CA LEU A 215 20.69 -14.15 -16.16
C LEU A 215 21.47 -13.49 -15.04
N PHE A 216 20.95 -13.59 -13.82
CA PHE A 216 21.55 -13.07 -12.59
C PHE A 216 20.96 -13.79 -11.38
N VAL A 217 21.50 -13.52 -10.22
CA VAL A 217 21.08 -14.11 -8.94
C VAL A 217 20.51 -13.00 -8.06
N LEU A 218 19.49 -13.35 -7.28
CA LEU A 218 18.94 -12.48 -6.23
C LEU A 218 19.05 -13.18 -4.88
N HIS A 219 19.22 -12.38 -3.85
CA HIS A 219 19.28 -12.83 -2.46
C HIS A 219 18.03 -12.37 -1.70
N GLU A 220 17.81 -12.95 -0.54
CA GLU A 220 16.70 -12.62 0.34
C GLU A 220 16.69 -11.13 0.73
N GLY A 221 15.49 -10.57 0.91
CA GLY A 221 15.28 -9.16 1.23
C GLY A 221 15.23 -8.24 0.01
N THR A 222 15.62 -8.70 -1.18
CA THR A 222 15.58 -7.87 -2.39
C THR A 222 14.16 -7.60 -2.84
N LYS A 223 13.81 -6.31 -2.99
CA LYS A 223 12.51 -5.87 -3.51
C LYS A 223 12.47 -5.97 -5.03
N VAL A 224 11.40 -6.55 -5.56
CA VAL A 224 11.17 -6.71 -7.00
C VAL A 224 9.75 -6.32 -7.38
N VAL A 225 9.54 -5.95 -8.64
CA VAL A 225 8.21 -5.69 -9.22
C VAL A 225 7.81 -6.89 -10.06
N VAL A 226 6.68 -7.51 -9.74
CA VAL A 226 6.12 -8.62 -10.51
C VAL A 226 5.41 -8.06 -11.74
N LEU A 227 5.86 -8.45 -12.92
CA LEU A 227 5.31 -8.00 -14.20
C LEU A 227 4.27 -8.97 -14.76
N GLU A 228 4.52 -10.27 -14.62
CA GLU A 228 3.73 -11.34 -15.24
C GLU A 228 3.84 -12.63 -14.40
N ALA A 229 2.83 -13.48 -14.48
CA ALA A 229 2.85 -14.80 -13.84
C ALA A 229 2.43 -15.88 -14.86
N ILE A 230 3.22 -16.95 -15.00
CA ILE A 230 2.95 -18.09 -15.87
C ILE A 230 3.17 -19.38 -15.08
N GLY A 231 2.09 -20.05 -14.72
CA GLY A 231 2.15 -21.27 -13.90
C GLY A 231 2.84 -21.03 -12.56
N SER A 232 3.93 -21.75 -12.32
CA SER A 232 4.75 -21.62 -11.10
C SER A 232 5.88 -20.58 -11.20
N TRP A 233 5.90 -19.76 -12.25
CA TRP A 233 6.94 -18.77 -12.50
C TRP A 233 6.37 -17.36 -12.47
N LYS A 234 7.16 -16.41 -11.95
CA LYS A 234 6.85 -14.98 -11.98
C LYS A 234 7.97 -14.24 -12.71
N LYS A 235 7.59 -13.39 -13.66
CA LYS A 235 8.52 -12.44 -14.28
C LYS A 235 8.66 -11.25 -13.39
N VAL A 236 9.88 -10.93 -13.00
CA VAL A 236 10.18 -9.83 -12.10
C VAL A 236 11.09 -8.81 -12.76
N LYS A 237 11.02 -7.60 -12.21
CA LYS A 237 11.89 -6.47 -12.56
C LYS A 237 12.54 -5.94 -11.27
N THR A 238 13.85 -5.80 -11.30
CA THR A 238 14.63 -5.19 -10.21
C THR A 238 14.68 -3.66 -10.35
N ALA A 239 15.13 -2.96 -9.31
CA ALA A 239 15.17 -1.50 -9.29
C ALA A 239 16.08 -0.88 -10.37
N ASP A 240 17.15 -1.58 -10.77
CA ASP A 240 18.05 -1.22 -11.88
C ASP A 240 17.48 -1.54 -13.28
N GLY A 241 16.25 -2.08 -13.35
CA GLY A 241 15.54 -2.34 -14.60
C GLY A 241 15.78 -3.70 -15.22
N ASN A 242 16.64 -4.55 -14.66
CA ASN A 242 16.84 -5.93 -15.11
C ASN A 242 15.57 -6.76 -14.94
N GLN A 243 15.32 -7.67 -15.86
CA GLN A 243 14.09 -8.49 -15.86
C GLN A 243 14.44 -9.96 -16.10
N GLY A 244 13.63 -10.84 -15.54
CA GLY A 244 13.71 -12.27 -15.79
C GLY A 244 12.69 -13.06 -14.98
N TRP A 245 12.75 -14.36 -15.06
CA TRP A 245 11.82 -15.30 -14.46
C TRP A 245 12.41 -15.99 -13.24
N LEU A 246 11.63 -16.08 -12.18
CA LEU A 246 11.97 -16.86 -10.99
C LEU A 246 10.77 -17.69 -10.52
N PRO A 247 10.99 -18.75 -9.73
CA PRO A 247 9.91 -19.55 -9.17
C PRO A 247 9.02 -18.73 -8.23
N ALA A 248 7.70 -18.88 -8.36
CA ALA A 248 6.73 -18.09 -7.59
C ALA A 248 6.85 -18.26 -6.05
N ASN A 249 7.35 -19.42 -5.61
CA ASN A 249 7.55 -19.73 -4.19
C ASN A 249 8.80 -19.09 -3.58
N THR A 250 9.62 -18.39 -4.37
CA THR A 250 10.83 -17.71 -3.90
C THR A 250 10.59 -16.26 -3.50
N ILE A 251 9.41 -15.73 -3.77
CA ILE A 251 9.01 -14.36 -3.46
C ILE A 251 7.66 -14.30 -2.77
N GLU A 252 7.49 -13.29 -1.92
CA GLU A 252 6.22 -12.99 -1.27
C GLU A 252 5.73 -11.58 -1.61
N ALA A 253 4.43 -11.44 -1.89
CA ALA A 253 3.82 -10.16 -2.24
C ALA A 253 3.74 -9.24 -1.00
N ILE A 254 3.99 -7.97 -1.26
CA ILE A 254 3.89 -6.90 -0.26
C ILE A 254 2.40 -6.52 -0.07
#